data_42b7ba6853f6716a4b3c53c79a28748b
#
_entry.id   42b7ba6853f6716a4b3c53c79a28748b
#
_cell.length_a   1.000
_cell.length_b   1.000
_cell.length_c   1.000
_cell.angle_alpha   90.00
_cell.angle_beta   90.00
_cell.angle_gamma   90.00
#
_symmetry.space_group_name_H-M   'P 1'
#
loop_
_entity.id
_entity.type
_entity.pdbx_description
1 polymer ?
#
loop_
_entity_poly.entity_id
_entity_poly.type
_entity_poly.pdbx_seq_one_letter_code
_entity_poly.pdbx_strand_id
1 'polypeptide(L)'
;QKRTRIGDNILKVLIYLAAGVAIALLVGIMGYVFVRGLPQVSWQLLSTVQSSLKGTFGILGNIINTIYIIVITLIIAAPIGIGSAIYLNEYAKPGKLVRTIEFTTEILSGIPSIIFGLFGMVFFGMTLKLGYSVLTGSFTLTLMVLPLITRNTQEALKTVPDSYRSGALGIGATKWY
;
A
#
# COMPACT_ATOMS: atom_id res chain seq x y z
N GLN A 1 19.37 -19.35 38.35
CA GLN A 1 19.62 -19.41 36.89
C GLN A 1 18.96 -20.62 36.18
N LYS A 2 18.65 -21.74 36.82
CA LYS A 2 17.95 -22.90 36.18
C LYS A 2 16.46 -22.66 35.94
N ARG A 3 15.79 -21.85 36.76
CA ARG A 3 14.33 -21.61 36.67
C ARG A 3 13.94 -20.75 35.44
N THR A 4 14.80 -19.83 35.02
CA THR A 4 14.62 -19.00 33.81
C THR A 4 14.71 -19.81 32.52
N ARG A 5 15.61 -20.83 32.48
CA ARG A 5 15.77 -21.67 31.26
C ARG A 5 14.56 -22.56 30.96
N ILE A 6 13.82 -23.00 31.98
CA ILE A 6 12.61 -23.83 31.79
C ILE A 6 11.49 -22.96 31.23
N GLY A 7 11.29 -21.74 31.75
CA GLY A 7 10.32 -20.79 31.21
C GLY A 7 10.61 -20.41 29.77
N ASP A 8 11.87 -20.15 29.41
CA ASP A 8 12.29 -19.83 28.05
C ASP A 8 12.05 -20.99 27.08
N ASN A 9 12.25 -22.23 27.51
CA ASN A 9 11.99 -23.38 26.65
C ASN A 9 10.48 -23.59 26.43
N ILE A 10 9.65 -23.41 27.46
CA ILE A 10 8.19 -23.47 27.34
C ILE A 10 7.70 -22.39 26.39
N LEU A 11 8.17 -21.14 26.52
CA LEU A 11 7.84 -20.04 25.66
C LEU A 11 8.22 -20.33 24.19
N LYS A 12 9.42 -20.86 23.95
CA LYS A 12 9.86 -21.25 22.61
C LYS A 12 8.95 -22.31 21.99
N VAL A 13 8.60 -23.35 22.74
CA VAL A 13 7.69 -24.39 22.27
C VAL A 13 6.31 -23.81 21.93
N LEU A 14 5.77 -22.92 22.78
CA LEU A 14 4.50 -22.25 22.50
C LEU A 14 4.56 -21.37 21.24
N ILE A 15 5.66 -20.63 21.04
CA ILE A 15 5.85 -19.81 19.84
C ILE A 15 5.91 -20.68 18.58
N TYR A 16 6.69 -21.79 18.62
CA TYR A 16 6.76 -22.70 17.47
C TYR A 16 5.43 -23.40 17.18
N LEU A 17 4.69 -23.79 18.23
CA LEU A 17 3.34 -24.35 18.07
C LEU A 17 2.38 -23.31 17.45
N ALA A 18 2.36 -22.10 17.98
CA ALA A 18 1.52 -21.04 17.44
C ALA A 18 1.88 -20.71 15.98
N ALA A 19 3.17 -20.61 15.65
CA ALA A 19 3.64 -20.43 14.29
C ALA A 19 3.25 -21.59 13.38
N GLY A 20 3.41 -22.83 13.85
CA GLY A 20 3.02 -24.03 13.11
C GLY A 20 1.52 -24.07 12.82
N VAL A 21 0.67 -23.75 13.79
CA VAL A 21 -0.79 -23.67 13.63
C VAL A 21 -1.14 -22.56 12.63
N ALA A 22 -0.54 -21.37 12.73
CA ALA A 22 -0.79 -20.27 11.80
C ALA A 22 -0.42 -20.63 10.36
N ILE A 23 0.74 -21.26 10.15
CA ILE A 23 1.18 -21.72 8.82
C ILE A 23 0.25 -22.83 8.31
N ALA A 24 -0.13 -23.81 9.15
CA ALA A 24 -1.02 -24.89 8.75
C ALA A 24 -2.41 -24.38 8.35
N LEU A 25 -2.97 -23.40 9.08
CA LEU A 25 -4.23 -22.74 8.73
C LEU A 25 -4.11 -21.99 7.42
N LEU A 26 -3.05 -21.21 7.21
CA LEU A 26 -2.82 -20.46 5.99
C LEU A 26 -2.70 -21.38 4.79
N VAL A 27 -1.85 -22.40 4.86
CA VAL A 27 -1.66 -23.41 3.79
C VAL A 27 -2.94 -24.20 3.55
N GLY A 28 -3.64 -24.59 4.62
CA GLY A 28 -4.92 -25.32 4.53
C GLY A 28 -6.00 -24.50 3.82
N ILE A 29 -6.18 -23.22 4.20
CA ILE A 29 -7.16 -22.34 3.56
C ILE A 29 -6.78 -22.09 2.10
N MET A 30 -5.51 -21.76 1.84
CA MET A 30 -5.05 -21.57 0.45
C MET A 30 -5.24 -22.83 -0.37
N GLY A 31 -4.79 -24.00 0.13
CA GLY A 31 -4.97 -25.27 -0.54
C GLY A 31 -6.44 -25.57 -0.85
N TYR A 32 -7.32 -25.37 0.13
CA TYR A 32 -8.76 -25.54 -0.06
C TYR A 32 -9.31 -24.63 -1.17
N VAL A 33 -8.95 -23.33 -1.14
CA VAL A 33 -9.41 -22.35 -2.14
C VAL A 33 -8.90 -22.74 -3.54
N PHE A 34 -7.61 -23.11 -3.65
CA PHE A 34 -7.04 -23.54 -4.94
C PHE A 34 -7.70 -24.81 -5.48
N VAL A 35 -7.83 -25.85 -4.68
CA VAL A 35 -8.42 -27.12 -5.11
C VAL A 35 -9.88 -26.97 -5.53
N ARG A 36 -10.64 -26.14 -4.83
CA ARG A 36 -12.05 -25.91 -5.15
C ARG A 36 -12.26 -24.81 -6.19
N GLY A 37 -11.41 -23.81 -6.24
CA GLY A 37 -11.55 -22.64 -7.12
C GLY A 37 -10.97 -22.85 -8.52
N LEU A 38 -9.77 -23.44 -8.66
CA LEU A 38 -9.12 -23.61 -9.97
C LEU A 38 -9.98 -24.33 -11.02
N PRO A 39 -10.70 -25.41 -10.70
CA PRO A 39 -11.56 -26.07 -11.69
C PRO A 39 -12.69 -25.19 -12.21
N GLN A 40 -13.08 -24.14 -11.46
CA GLN A 40 -14.13 -23.20 -11.85
C GLN A 40 -13.60 -22.06 -12.73
N VAL A 41 -12.27 -21.86 -12.79
CA VAL A 41 -11.65 -20.82 -13.59
C VAL A 41 -11.58 -21.30 -15.03
N SER A 42 -12.47 -20.80 -15.88
CA SER A 42 -12.48 -21.05 -17.31
C SER A 42 -12.04 -19.81 -18.07
N TRP A 43 -11.57 -19.99 -19.31
CA TRP A 43 -11.25 -18.87 -20.20
C TRP A 43 -12.48 -17.97 -20.41
N GLN A 44 -13.65 -18.57 -20.47
CA GLN A 44 -14.91 -17.84 -20.59
C GLN A 44 -15.16 -16.91 -19.39
N LEU A 45 -14.89 -17.36 -18.15
CA LEU A 45 -15.00 -16.56 -16.94
C LEU A 45 -14.08 -15.33 -16.99
N LEU A 46 -12.85 -15.50 -17.49
CA LEU A 46 -11.85 -14.43 -17.55
C LEU A 46 -12.12 -13.44 -18.69
N SER A 47 -12.67 -13.89 -19.82
CA SER A 47 -12.86 -13.09 -21.03
C SER A 47 -14.26 -12.50 -21.19
N THR A 48 -15.20 -12.84 -20.30
CA THR A 48 -16.58 -12.37 -20.40
C THR A 48 -16.86 -11.25 -19.39
N VAL A 49 -17.68 -10.31 -19.78
CA VAL A 49 -18.22 -9.27 -18.87
C VAL A 49 -19.51 -9.80 -18.27
N GLN A 50 -19.70 -9.57 -16.98
CA GLN A 50 -20.94 -9.89 -16.30
C GLN A 50 -22.10 -9.08 -16.87
N SER A 51 -23.18 -9.76 -17.29
CA SER A 51 -24.39 -9.14 -17.78
C SER A 51 -25.62 -9.92 -17.29
N SER A 52 -26.40 -9.28 -16.44
CA SER A 52 -27.66 -9.85 -15.96
C SER A 52 -28.68 -10.04 -17.08
N LEU A 53 -28.64 -9.18 -18.11
CA LEU A 53 -29.56 -9.24 -19.26
C LEU A 53 -29.24 -10.41 -20.18
N LYS A 54 -27.98 -10.76 -20.32
CA LYS A 54 -27.51 -11.86 -21.19
C LYS A 54 -27.27 -13.17 -20.42
N GLY A 55 -27.44 -13.18 -19.10
CA GLY A 55 -27.16 -14.31 -18.25
C GLY A 55 -25.66 -14.75 -18.27
N THR A 56 -24.76 -13.84 -18.64
CA THR A 56 -23.31 -14.13 -18.71
C THR A 56 -22.65 -13.82 -17.40
N PHE A 57 -21.81 -14.76 -16.93
CA PHE A 57 -20.96 -14.59 -15.74
C PHE A 57 -19.52 -14.44 -16.19
N GLY A 58 -18.87 -13.36 -15.77
CA GLY A 58 -17.48 -13.12 -16.10
C GLY A 58 -16.88 -11.99 -15.27
N ILE A 59 -15.55 -11.96 -15.16
CA ILE A 59 -14.80 -11.02 -14.34
C ILE A 59 -13.96 -10.04 -15.16
N LEU A 60 -14.05 -10.06 -16.50
CA LEU A 60 -13.24 -9.20 -17.37
C LEU A 60 -13.42 -7.71 -17.02
N GLY A 61 -14.66 -7.27 -16.79
CA GLY A 61 -14.93 -5.88 -16.40
C GLY A 61 -14.23 -5.48 -15.09
N ASN A 62 -14.21 -6.39 -14.11
CA ASN A 62 -13.53 -6.15 -12.84
C ASN A 62 -12.01 -6.09 -13.02
N ILE A 63 -11.43 -6.97 -13.87
CA ILE A 63 -10.00 -6.94 -14.19
C ILE A 63 -9.61 -5.61 -14.83
N ILE A 64 -10.35 -5.17 -15.83
CA ILE A 64 -10.09 -3.91 -16.54
C ILE A 64 -10.23 -2.71 -15.57
N ASN A 65 -11.31 -2.67 -14.78
CA ASN A 65 -11.51 -1.61 -13.80
C ASN A 65 -10.38 -1.57 -12.74
N THR A 66 -9.92 -2.73 -12.30
CA THR A 66 -8.79 -2.82 -11.35
C THR A 66 -7.53 -2.22 -11.96
N ILE A 67 -7.22 -2.55 -13.22
CA ILE A 67 -6.06 -1.99 -13.93
C ILE A 67 -6.20 -0.47 -14.05
N TYR A 68 -7.36 0.04 -14.44
CA TYR A 68 -7.59 1.50 -14.54
C TYR A 68 -7.39 2.19 -13.20
N ILE A 69 -7.96 1.66 -12.13
CA ILE A 69 -7.83 2.23 -10.79
C ILE A 69 -6.35 2.25 -10.36
N ILE A 70 -5.62 1.15 -10.55
CA ILE A 70 -4.20 1.07 -10.20
C ILE A 70 -3.38 2.09 -10.99
N VAL A 71 -3.56 2.14 -12.31
CA VAL A 71 -2.79 3.03 -13.19
C VAL A 71 -3.05 4.50 -12.84
N ILE A 72 -4.32 4.91 -12.69
CA ILE A 72 -4.67 6.28 -12.34
C ILE A 72 -4.12 6.65 -10.95
N THR A 73 -4.29 5.75 -9.98
CA THR A 73 -3.76 5.95 -8.61
C THR A 73 -2.25 6.16 -8.64
N LEU A 74 -1.50 5.31 -9.35
CA LEU A 74 -0.04 5.41 -9.39
C LEU A 74 0.44 6.63 -10.17
N ILE A 75 -0.21 7.00 -11.27
CA ILE A 75 0.12 8.22 -12.03
C ILE A 75 0.02 9.47 -11.15
N ILE A 76 -0.90 9.49 -10.19
CA ILE A 76 -1.09 10.62 -9.29
C ILE A 76 -0.22 10.47 -8.03
N ALA A 77 -0.32 9.32 -7.36
CA ALA A 77 0.30 9.13 -6.05
C ALA A 77 1.83 9.03 -6.10
N ALA A 78 2.39 8.36 -7.13
CA ALA A 78 3.83 8.14 -7.19
C ALA A 78 4.64 9.44 -7.42
N PRO A 79 4.31 10.30 -8.41
CA PRO A 79 5.03 11.56 -8.58
C PRO A 79 4.92 12.48 -7.35
N ILE A 80 3.72 12.59 -6.77
CA ILE A 80 3.49 13.46 -5.61
C ILE A 80 4.21 12.89 -4.38
N GLY A 81 4.08 11.59 -4.10
CA GLY A 81 4.68 10.96 -2.93
C GLY A 81 6.21 10.94 -2.99
N ILE A 82 6.77 10.54 -4.14
CA ILE A 82 8.23 10.53 -4.34
C ILE A 82 8.78 11.96 -4.32
N GLY A 83 8.16 12.89 -5.05
CA GLY A 83 8.58 14.29 -5.08
C GLY A 83 8.53 14.93 -3.70
N SER A 84 7.48 14.68 -2.92
CA SER A 84 7.36 15.15 -1.53
C SER A 84 8.46 14.57 -0.64
N ALA A 85 8.75 13.28 -0.77
CA ALA A 85 9.80 12.62 0.00
C ALA A 85 11.19 13.18 -0.30
N ILE A 86 11.51 13.36 -1.58
CA ILE A 86 12.78 13.97 -2.02
C ILE A 86 12.88 15.40 -1.47
N TYR A 87 11.82 16.19 -1.62
CA TYR A 87 11.81 17.57 -1.11
C TYR A 87 12.06 17.60 0.40
N LEU A 88 11.33 16.78 1.17
CA LEU A 88 11.43 16.76 2.63
C LEU A 88 12.80 16.26 3.12
N ASN A 89 13.43 15.31 2.39
CA ASN A 89 14.70 14.73 2.80
C ASN A 89 15.92 15.53 2.35
N GLU A 90 15.91 16.10 1.13
CA GLU A 90 17.10 16.71 0.54
C GLU A 90 17.08 18.26 0.58
N TYR A 91 15.90 18.87 0.47
CA TYR A 91 15.78 20.32 0.28
C TYR A 91 15.19 21.06 1.46
N ALA A 92 14.26 20.46 2.20
CA ALA A 92 13.55 21.12 3.26
C ALA A 92 14.48 21.39 4.46
N LYS A 93 14.48 22.63 4.95
CA LYS A 93 15.18 22.97 6.20
C LYS A 93 14.41 22.42 7.38
N PRO A 94 15.08 21.81 8.38
CA PRO A 94 14.42 21.41 9.62
C PRO A 94 13.62 22.57 10.23
N GLY A 95 12.32 22.36 10.44
CA GLY A 95 11.44 23.40 10.92
C GLY A 95 10.06 22.88 11.32
N LYS A 96 9.22 23.77 11.85
CA LYS A 96 7.86 23.44 12.30
C LYS A 96 7.01 22.84 11.17
N LEU A 97 7.14 23.37 9.97
CA LEU A 97 6.36 22.91 8.80
C LEU A 97 6.71 21.49 8.41
N VAL A 98 8.01 21.17 8.30
CA VAL A 98 8.47 19.80 7.98
C VAL A 98 7.98 18.82 9.03
N ARG A 99 8.14 19.16 10.32
CA ARG A 99 7.68 18.33 11.43
C ARG A 99 6.16 18.11 11.40
N THR A 100 5.39 19.13 11.02
CA THR A 100 3.93 19.00 10.90
C THR A 100 3.56 18.07 9.75
N ILE A 101 4.22 18.17 8.60
CA ILE A 101 3.96 17.30 7.45
C ILE A 101 4.32 15.84 7.79
N GLU A 102 5.49 15.60 8.37
CA GLU A 102 5.90 14.26 8.79
C GLU A 102 4.92 13.65 9.81
N PHE A 103 4.54 14.43 10.83
CA PHE A 103 3.56 14.01 11.82
C PHE A 103 2.18 13.69 11.20
N THR A 104 1.71 14.53 10.28
CA THR A 104 0.45 14.29 9.57
C THR A 104 0.52 13.02 8.71
N THR A 105 1.64 12.82 8.02
CA THR A 105 1.88 11.61 7.21
C THR A 105 1.88 10.35 8.08
N GLU A 106 2.47 10.43 9.27
CA GLU A 106 2.49 9.34 10.23
C GLU A 106 1.09 8.99 10.74
N ILE A 107 0.29 10.02 11.12
CA ILE A 107 -1.10 9.81 11.54
C ILE A 107 -1.91 9.19 10.41
N LEU A 108 -1.83 9.73 9.19
CA LEU A 108 -2.56 9.21 8.04
C LEU A 108 -2.21 7.75 7.75
N SER A 109 -0.94 7.36 7.90
CA SER A 109 -0.51 5.97 7.73
C SER A 109 -1.11 5.00 8.76
N GLY A 110 -1.55 5.50 9.91
CA GLY A 110 -2.17 4.72 10.97
C GLY A 110 -3.70 4.60 10.86
N ILE A 111 -4.34 5.34 9.95
CA ILE A 111 -5.79 5.34 9.80
C ILE A 111 -6.23 4.03 9.10
N PRO A 112 -7.22 3.29 9.65
CA PRO A 112 -7.78 2.11 8.98
C PRO A 112 -8.34 2.45 7.59
N SER A 113 -8.07 1.58 6.61
CA SER A 113 -8.44 1.78 5.20
C SER A 113 -9.96 2.02 4.98
N ILE A 114 -10.80 1.46 5.85
CA ILE A 114 -12.25 1.66 5.79
C ILE A 114 -12.65 3.13 5.94
N ILE A 115 -11.89 3.90 6.76
CA ILE A 115 -12.15 5.34 6.96
C ILE A 115 -11.84 6.10 5.67
N PHE A 116 -10.74 5.77 4.98
CA PHE A 116 -10.44 6.34 3.66
C PHE A 116 -11.54 6.01 2.65
N GLY A 117 -12.06 4.76 2.67
CA GLY A 117 -13.16 4.35 1.80
C GLY A 117 -14.43 5.16 2.04
N LEU A 118 -14.81 5.35 3.30
CA LEU A 118 -15.98 6.15 3.68
C LEU A 118 -15.78 7.63 3.32
N PHE A 119 -14.60 8.19 3.62
CA PHE A 119 -14.27 9.56 3.24
C PHE A 119 -14.34 9.76 1.73
N GLY A 120 -13.73 8.85 0.97
CA GLY A 120 -13.71 8.92 -0.49
C GLY A 120 -15.11 8.83 -1.09
N MET A 121 -15.95 7.95 -0.58
CA MET A 121 -17.34 7.84 -1.00
C MET A 121 -18.12 9.14 -0.74
N VAL A 122 -18.01 9.72 0.45
CA VAL A 122 -18.74 10.94 0.82
C VAL A 122 -18.16 12.16 0.10
N PHE A 123 -16.84 12.33 0.13
CA PHE A 123 -16.18 13.52 -0.42
C PHE A 123 -16.13 13.50 -1.94
N PHE A 124 -15.51 12.48 -2.54
CA PHE A 124 -15.38 12.41 -4.00
C PHE A 124 -16.69 11.98 -4.65
N GLY A 125 -17.36 10.95 -4.10
CA GLY A 125 -18.57 10.41 -4.69
C GLY A 125 -19.76 11.35 -4.58
N MET A 126 -20.08 11.82 -3.39
CA MET A 126 -21.27 12.62 -3.13
C MET A 126 -21.01 14.12 -3.28
N THR A 127 -19.99 14.68 -2.59
CA THR A 127 -19.76 16.13 -2.55
C THR A 127 -19.24 16.65 -3.89
N LEU A 128 -18.26 15.98 -4.49
CA LEU A 128 -17.75 16.32 -5.83
C LEU A 128 -18.59 15.72 -6.96
N LYS A 129 -19.67 15.00 -6.63
CA LYS A 129 -20.63 14.41 -7.60
C LYS A 129 -20.01 13.46 -8.62
N LEU A 130 -18.86 12.84 -8.30
CA LEU A 130 -18.24 11.84 -9.17
C LEU A 130 -18.96 10.49 -9.15
N GLY A 131 -19.89 10.29 -8.22
CA GLY A 131 -20.65 9.05 -8.05
C GLY A 131 -19.79 7.84 -7.72
N TYR A 132 -20.33 6.64 -7.96
CA TYR A 132 -19.57 5.38 -7.88
C TYR A 132 -18.80 5.16 -9.17
N SER A 133 -17.63 5.77 -9.28
CA SER A 133 -16.82 5.75 -10.49
C SER A 133 -15.39 5.29 -10.22
N VAL A 134 -14.69 4.91 -11.29
CA VAL A 134 -13.25 4.59 -11.26
C VAL A 134 -12.45 5.77 -10.70
N LEU A 135 -12.84 7.02 -11.02
CA LEU A 135 -12.17 8.22 -10.50
C LEU A 135 -12.32 8.37 -9.00
N THR A 136 -13.53 8.15 -8.46
CA THR A 136 -13.77 8.16 -7.01
C THR A 136 -12.89 7.15 -6.29
N GLY A 137 -12.81 5.92 -6.82
CA GLY A 137 -11.95 4.87 -6.29
C GLY A 137 -10.48 5.24 -6.38
N SER A 138 -10.03 5.75 -7.50
CA SER A 138 -8.62 6.13 -7.73
C SER A 138 -8.18 7.28 -6.83
N PHE A 139 -8.98 8.33 -6.65
CA PHE A 139 -8.65 9.43 -5.74
C PHE A 139 -8.63 8.98 -4.27
N THR A 140 -9.57 8.10 -3.89
CA THR A 140 -9.60 7.52 -2.55
C THR A 140 -8.34 6.71 -2.26
N LEU A 141 -7.95 5.83 -3.20
CA LEU A 141 -6.73 5.05 -3.09
C LEU A 141 -5.47 5.93 -3.13
N THR A 142 -5.47 6.99 -3.94
CA THR A 142 -4.37 7.96 -3.96
C THR A 142 -4.14 8.55 -2.57
N LEU A 143 -5.18 9.02 -1.90
CA LEU A 143 -5.05 9.56 -0.54
C LEU A 143 -4.52 8.52 0.45
N MET A 144 -4.96 7.27 0.34
CA MET A 144 -4.54 6.18 1.21
C MET A 144 -3.08 5.78 0.99
N VAL A 145 -2.63 5.73 -0.27
CA VAL A 145 -1.30 5.23 -0.64
C VAL A 145 -0.22 6.33 -0.58
N LEU A 146 -0.60 7.59 -0.73
CA LEU A 146 0.32 8.72 -0.76
C LEU A 146 1.22 8.82 0.48
N PRO A 147 0.72 8.75 1.73
CA PRO A 147 1.56 8.75 2.92
C PRO A 147 2.54 7.59 2.95
N LEU A 148 2.10 6.40 2.51
CA LEU A 148 2.92 5.19 2.46
C LEU A 148 4.08 5.34 1.47
N ILE A 149 3.81 5.83 0.25
CA ILE A 149 4.85 6.09 -0.76
C ILE A 149 5.84 7.13 -0.23
N THR A 150 5.35 8.24 0.32
CA THR A 150 6.21 9.29 0.86
C THR A 150 7.14 8.75 1.93
N ARG A 151 6.60 8.01 2.91
CA ARG A 151 7.38 7.48 4.03
C ARG A 151 8.41 6.44 3.58
N ASN A 152 8.01 5.46 2.77
CA ASN A 152 8.93 4.44 2.26
C ASN A 152 10.05 5.05 1.42
N THR A 153 9.75 6.07 0.62
CA THR A 153 10.75 6.79 -0.16
C THR A 153 11.70 7.57 0.75
N GLN A 154 11.21 8.24 1.79
CA GLN A 154 12.08 8.92 2.77
C GLN A 154 12.99 7.93 3.49
N GLU A 155 12.46 6.78 3.93
CA GLU A 155 13.25 5.73 4.57
C GLU A 155 14.34 5.20 3.63
N ALA A 156 14.02 4.95 2.36
CA ALA A 156 14.99 4.55 1.35
C ALA A 156 16.08 5.62 1.13
N LEU A 157 15.73 6.90 1.05
CA LEU A 157 16.69 7.99 0.90
C LEU A 157 17.62 8.13 2.12
N LYS A 158 17.13 7.85 3.33
CA LYS A 158 17.94 7.87 4.56
C LYS A 158 18.97 6.73 4.63
N THR A 159 18.82 5.66 3.86
CA THR A 159 19.82 4.57 3.80
C THR A 159 21.05 4.93 2.98
N VAL A 160 20.98 5.98 2.15
CA VAL A 160 22.11 6.43 1.33
C VAL A 160 23.13 7.15 2.20
N PRO A 161 24.41 6.67 2.25
CA PRO A 161 25.45 7.29 3.08
C PRO A 161 25.71 8.75 2.68
N ASP A 162 25.92 9.61 3.68
CA ASP A 162 26.18 11.05 3.45
C ASP A 162 27.50 11.31 2.70
N SER A 163 28.40 10.33 2.66
CA SER A 163 29.64 10.40 1.86
C SER A 163 29.39 10.60 0.36
N TYR A 164 28.28 10.06 -0.17
CA TYR A 164 27.92 10.29 -1.59
C TYR A 164 27.50 11.74 -1.82
N ARG A 165 26.73 12.32 -0.88
CA ARG A 165 26.30 13.73 -0.96
C ARG A 165 27.49 14.67 -0.83
N SER A 166 28.34 14.45 0.15
CA SER A 166 29.54 15.26 0.37
C SER A 166 30.56 15.11 -0.75
N GLY A 167 30.72 13.91 -1.32
CA GLY A 167 31.56 13.64 -2.50
C GLY A 167 31.08 14.41 -3.73
N ALA A 168 29.77 14.38 -4.03
CA ALA A 168 29.20 15.12 -5.13
C ALA A 168 29.39 16.64 -5.00
N LEU A 169 29.15 17.19 -3.79
CA LEU A 169 29.39 18.59 -3.50
C LEU A 169 30.87 18.96 -3.61
N GLY A 170 31.80 18.06 -3.22
CA GLY A 170 33.24 18.23 -3.30
C GLY A 170 33.79 18.39 -4.71
N ILE A 171 33.14 17.77 -5.72
CA ILE A 171 33.47 17.91 -7.14
C ILE A 171 32.71 19.05 -7.83
N GLY A 172 31.98 19.88 -7.06
CA GLY A 172 31.28 21.08 -7.57
C GLY A 172 29.85 20.84 -8.04
N ALA A 173 29.24 19.67 -7.75
CA ALA A 173 27.83 19.47 -8.03
C ALA A 173 26.96 20.37 -7.16
N THR A 174 25.85 20.83 -7.73
CA THR A 174 24.82 21.53 -6.96
C THR A 174 23.82 20.54 -6.36
N LYS A 175 22.96 20.98 -5.45
CA LYS A 175 21.89 20.12 -4.88
C LYS A 175 20.87 19.61 -5.91
N TRP A 176 20.98 20.03 -7.16
CA TRP A 176 20.07 19.66 -8.27
C TRP A 176 20.70 18.63 -9.23
N TYR A 177 21.96 18.31 -9.03
CA TYR A 177 22.73 17.34 -9.83
C TYR A 177 23.16 16.16 -8.98
#